data_7cc75e7644b23690eba32e0eee6cb6de
#
_entry.id   7cc75e7644b23690eba32e0eee6cb6de
#
_cell.length_a   1.000
_cell.length_b   1.000
_cell.length_c   1.000
_cell.angle_alpha   90.00
_cell.angle_beta   90.00
_cell.angle_gamma   90.00
#
_symmetry.space_group_name_H-M   'P 1'
#
loop_
_entity.id
_entity.type
_entity.pdbx_description
1 polymer ?
#
loop_
_entity_poly.entity_id
_entity_poly.type
_entity_poly.pdbx_seq_one_letter_code
_entity_poly.pdbx_strand_id
1 'polypeptide(L)'
;MTRLAEPEVRRRLAGARVALLGTVTGEDAPHLVPVTFELSGESLVIAVDHKPKRTTALARLRNIAGNDRVSVLAQHYDDADWAELWWARADGRARVLTNEAERAEPVGRLCAKYAQYRAEPPAGPVIWVAVQRWTGWAYTG
;
A
#
# COMPACT_ATOMS: atom_id res chain seq x y z
N MET A 1 -19.05 -16.41 3.75
CA MET A 1 -18.03 -15.38 3.85
C MET A 1 -18.00 -14.77 5.22
N THR A 2 -16.82 -14.57 5.73
CA THR A 2 -16.62 -14.09 7.10
C THR A 2 -15.86 -12.79 7.11
N ARG A 3 -16.36 -11.82 7.87
CA ARG A 3 -15.64 -10.58 8.10
C ARG A 3 -14.44 -10.88 9.00
N LEU A 4 -13.28 -10.39 8.61
CA LEU A 4 -12.06 -10.60 9.37
C LEU A 4 -11.93 -9.59 10.50
N ALA A 5 -11.44 -10.05 11.65
CA ALA A 5 -11.06 -9.14 12.72
C ALA A 5 -9.83 -8.34 12.34
N GLU A 6 -9.67 -7.16 12.93
CA GLU A 6 -8.56 -6.26 12.58
C GLU A 6 -7.19 -6.92 12.64
N PRO A 7 -6.81 -7.69 13.68
CA PRO A 7 -5.48 -8.32 13.70
C PRO A 7 -5.25 -9.24 12.51
N GLU A 8 -6.29 -9.93 12.05
CA GLU A 8 -6.18 -10.83 10.90
C GLU A 8 -6.05 -10.04 9.59
N VAL A 9 -6.78 -8.92 9.47
CA VAL A 9 -6.63 -8.02 8.32
C VAL A 9 -5.19 -7.54 8.21
N ARG A 10 -4.63 -7.09 9.32
CA ARG A 10 -3.23 -6.60 9.37
C ARG A 10 -2.25 -7.71 8.98
N ARG A 11 -2.45 -8.92 9.51
CA ARG A 11 -1.57 -10.05 9.24
C ARG A 11 -1.56 -10.40 7.75
N ARG A 12 -2.74 -10.44 7.13
CA ARG A 12 -2.86 -10.77 5.70
C ARG A 12 -2.25 -9.69 4.82
N LEU A 13 -2.49 -8.42 5.15
CA LEU A 13 -1.84 -7.32 4.44
C LEU A 13 -0.32 -7.39 4.58
N ALA A 14 0.18 -7.57 5.79
CA ALA A 14 1.62 -7.60 6.02
C ALA A 14 2.31 -8.73 5.24
N GLY A 15 1.62 -9.86 5.06
CA GLY A 15 2.15 -10.99 4.30
C GLY A 15 2.06 -10.85 2.80
N ALA A 16 1.28 -9.89 2.29
CA ALA A 16 1.11 -9.72 0.86
C ALA A 16 2.34 -9.04 0.24
N ARG A 17 2.69 -9.45 -0.98
CA ARG A 17 3.87 -8.92 -1.68
C ARG A 17 3.55 -7.73 -2.56
N VAL A 18 2.30 -7.58 -2.95
CA VAL A 18 1.84 -6.47 -3.79
C VAL A 18 0.43 -6.11 -3.35
N ALA A 19 0.09 -4.84 -3.48
CA ALA A 19 -1.25 -4.35 -3.21
C ALA A 19 -1.63 -3.34 -4.29
N LEU A 20 -2.91 -2.97 -4.31
CA LEU A 20 -3.40 -1.89 -5.16
C LEU A 20 -3.56 -0.65 -4.30
N LEU A 21 -3.00 0.46 -4.77
CA LEU A 21 -3.19 1.76 -4.14
C LEU A 21 -4.26 2.52 -4.91
N GLY A 22 -5.32 2.91 -4.21
CA GLY A 22 -6.36 3.76 -4.73
C GLY A 22 -6.18 5.19 -4.27
N THR A 23 -6.17 6.12 -5.21
CA THR A 23 -6.14 7.56 -4.94
C THR A 23 -7.26 8.23 -5.73
N VAL A 24 -7.51 9.51 -5.47
CA VAL A 24 -8.56 10.27 -6.12
C VAL A 24 -7.93 11.38 -6.96
N THR A 25 -8.30 11.46 -8.23
CA THR A 25 -7.78 12.50 -9.13
C THR A 25 -8.42 13.84 -8.83
N GLY A 26 -7.87 14.90 -9.42
CA GLY A 26 -8.44 16.24 -9.30
C GLY A 26 -9.85 16.37 -9.87
N GLU A 27 -10.28 15.38 -10.64
CA GLU A 27 -11.65 15.33 -11.21
C GLU A 27 -12.54 14.35 -10.46
N ASP A 28 -12.15 13.98 -9.24
CA ASP A 28 -12.87 13.04 -8.38
C ASP A 28 -13.01 11.64 -8.97
N ALA A 29 -12.10 11.25 -9.85
CA ALA A 29 -12.08 9.91 -10.42
C ALA A 29 -11.17 9.00 -9.62
N PRO A 30 -11.52 7.73 -9.44
CA PRO A 30 -10.63 6.78 -8.78
C PRO A 30 -9.45 6.44 -9.68
N HIS A 31 -8.29 6.26 -9.07
CA HIS A 31 -7.06 5.89 -9.77
C HIS A 31 -6.41 4.73 -9.01
N LEU A 32 -6.13 3.64 -9.70
CA LEU A 32 -5.61 2.42 -9.07
C LEU A 32 -4.28 2.03 -9.72
N VAL A 33 -3.29 1.73 -8.89
CA VAL A 33 -2.00 1.22 -9.37
C VAL A 33 -1.48 0.15 -8.42
N PRO A 34 -0.74 -0.85 -8.93
CA PRO A 34 -0.07 -1.81 -8.05
C PRO A 34 1.13 -1.16 -7.37
N VAL A 35 1.37 -1.54 -6.12
CA VAL A 35 2.45 -0.97 -5.32
C VAL A 35 3.11 -2.06 -4.47
N THR A 36 4.38 -1.84 -4.13
CA THR A 36 5.05 -2.54 -3.05
C THR A 36 4.93 -1.71 -1.79
N PHE A 37 4.88 -2.35 -0.65
CA PHE A 37 4.54 -1.68 0.59
C PHE A 37 4.97 -2.47 1.82
N GLU A 38 4.95 -1.83 2.97
CA GLU A 38 5.13 -2.51 4.27
C GLU A 38 4.29 -1.82 5.33
N LEU A 39 3.83 -2.60 6.30
CA LEU A 39 3.10 -2.10 7.45
C LEU A 39 4.04 -1.87 8.63
N SER A 40 3.64 -0.97 9.50
CA SER A 40 4.20 -0.87 10.83
C SER A 40 3.21 -0.16 11.76
N GLY A 41 2.68 -0.91 12.72
CA GLY A 41 1.67 -0.37 13.64
C GLY A 41 0.47 0.16 12.88
N GLU A 42 0.15 1.42 13.07
CA GLU A 42 -0.99 2.09 12.45
C GLU A 42 -0.65 2.74 11.11
N SER A 43 0.55 2.50 10.58
CA SER A 43 0.97 3.12 9.33
C SER A 43 1.36 2.09 8.28
N LEU A 44 1.36 2.55 7.04
CA LEU A 44 1.73 1.75 5.88
C LEU A 44 2.58 2.63 4.98
N VAL A 45 3.69 2.10 4.50
CA VAL A 45 4.61 2.88 3.66
C VAL A 45 4.71 2.23 2.29
N ILE A 46 4.77 3.06 1.26
CA ILE A 46 4.75 2.64 -0.13
C ILE A 46 5.94 3.24 -0.84
N ALA A 47 6.73 2.41 -1.52
CA ALA A 47 7.81 2.89 -2.35
C ALA A 47 7.24 3.45 -3.65
N VAL A 48 7.76 4.59 -4.07
CA VAL A 48 7.47 5.13 -5.39
C VAL A 48 8.62 4.74 -6.31
N ASP A 49 8.28 4.16 -7.45
CA ASP A 49 9.28 3.72 -8.41
C ASP A 49 10.13 4.90 -8.87
N HIS A 50 11.43 4.76 -8.75
CA HIS A 50 12.40 5.79 -9.13
C HIS A 50 12.86 5.67 -10.58
N LYS A 51 12.26 4.76 -11.34
CA LYS A 51 12.65 4.57 -12.74
C LYS A 51 12.19 5.73 -13.62
N PRO A 52 12.78 5.87 -14.81
CA PRO A 52 12.49 7.04 -15.66
C PRO A 52 11.04 7.23 -16.08
N LYS A 53 10.21 6.22 -16.00
CA LYS A 53 8.78 6.35 -16.35
C LYS A 53 8.03 7.07 -15.25
N ARG A 54 8.17 8.35 -15.24
CA ARG A 54 7.72 9.20 -14.15
C ARG A 54 6.24 9.57 -14.17
N THR A 55 5.58 9.42 -15.33
CA THR A 55 4.23 9.94 -15.50
C THR A 55 3.25 9.33 -14.51
N THR A 56 3.27 8.01 -14.35
CA THR A 56 2.38 7.31 -13.41
C THR A 56 2.72 7.66 -11.96
N ALA A 57 4.02 7.70 -11.63
CA ALA A 57 4.44 8.05 -10.28
C ALA A 57 4.03 9.47 -9.92
N LEU A 58 4.19 10.42 -10.86
CA LEU A 58 3.78 11.80 -10.64
C LEU A 58 2.27 11.93 -10.48
N ALA A 59 1.48 11.13 -11.20
CA ALA A 59 0.04 11.17 -11.09
C ALA A 59 -0.43 10.81 -9.68
N ARG A 60 0.09 9.72 -9.10
CA ARG A 60 -0.31 9.33 -7.74
C ARG A 60 0.12 10.35 -6.70
N LEU A 61 1.30 10.94 -6.85
CA LEU A 61 1.78 11.96 -5.92
C LEU A 61 0.93 13.23 -6.02
N ARG A 62 0.58 13.63 -7.23
CA ARG A 62 -0.28 14.78 -7.45
C ARG A 62 -1.69 14.54 -6.88
N ASN A 63 -2.23 13.33 -7.05
CA ASN A 63 -3.53 12.97 -6.51
C ASN A 63 -3.54 13.11 -4.98
N ILE A 64 -2.51 12.59 -4.33
CA ILE A 64 -2.40 12.66 -2.86
C ILE A 64 -2.27 14.10 -2.39
N ALA A 65 -1.54 14.94 -3.11
CA ALA A 65 -1.40 16.35 -2.76
C ALA A 65 -2.75 17.08 -2.79
N GLY A 66 -3.62 16.70 -3.71
CA GLY A 66 -4.94 17.33 -3.84
C GLY A 66 -6.02 16.68 -2.97
N ASN A 67 -5.88 15.39 -2.69
CA ASN A 67 -6.83 14.65 -1.85
C ASN A 67 -6.07 13.52 -1.19
N ASP A 68 -5.88 13.63 0.12
CA ASP A 68 -5.03 12.70 0.85
C ASP A 68 -5.71 11.37 1.22
N ARG A 69 -6.97 11.18 0.86
CA ARG A 69 -7.67 9.92 1.12
C ARG A 69 -7.19 8.84 0.18
N VAL A 70 -6.82 7.68 0.75
CA VAL A 70 -6.31 6.56 -0.01
C VAL A 70 -6.86 5.26 0.54
N SER A 71 -6.82 4.22 -0.31
CA SER A 71 -7.10 2.85 0.10
C SER A 71 -6.02 1.95 -0.45
N VAL A 72 -5.65 0.94 0.32
CA VAL A 72 -4.65 -0.05 -0.09
C VAL A 72 -5.29 -1.43 0.06
N LEU A 73 -5.38 -2.17 -1.04
CA LEU A 73 -6.08 -3.45 -1.09
C LEU A 73 -5.15 -4.57 -1.52
N ALA A 74 -5.11 -5.64 -0.73
CA ALA A 74 -4.49 -6.90 -1.13
C ALA A 74 -5.56 -7.97 -1.20
N GLN A 75 -5.35 -8.95 -2.06
CA GLN A 75 -6.30 -10.05 -2.22
C GLN A 75 -5.58 -11.32 -2.58
N HIS A 76 -6.28 -12.42 -2.36
CA HIS A 76 -5.82 -13.74 -2.79
C HIS A 76 -6.98 -14.44 -3.48
N TYR A 77 -6.70 -15.00 -4.65
CA TYR A 77 -7.69 -15.72 -5.43
C TYR A 77 -7.08 -17.03 -5.93
N ASP A 78 -7.83 -18.11 -5.72
CA ASP A 78 -7.45 -19.42 -6.26
C ASP A 78 -8.67 -19.98 -7.00
N ASP A 79 -8.55 -20.09 -8.31
CA ASP A 79 -9.65 -20.55 -9.15
C ASP A 79 -10.03 -21.99 -8.84
N ALA A 80 -9.08 -22.79 -8.37
CA ALA A 80 -9.31 -24.21 -8.05
C ALA A 80 -9.94 -24.40 -6.66
N ASP A 81 -9.80 -23.43 -5.77
CA ASP A 81 -10.31 -23.55 -4.41
C ASP A 81 -10.72 -22.20 -3.85
N TRP A 82 -12.01 -21.89 -3.95
CA TRP A 82 -12.54 -20.64 -3.46
C TRP A 82 -12.52 -20.52 -1.93
N ALA A 83 -12.27 -21.60 -1.22
CA ALA A 83 -12.08 -21.53 0.23
C ALA A 83 -10.85 -20.68 0.59
N GLU A 84 -9.93 -20.48 -0.36
CA GLU A 84 -8.74 -19.67 -0.17
C GLU A 84 -8.94 -18.19 -0.48
N LEU A 85 -10.15 -17.78 -0.91
CA LEU A 85 -10.41 -16.38 -1.25
C LEU A 85 -10.37 -15.49 -0.01
N TRP A 86 -9.68 -14.37 -0.13
CA TRP A 86 -9.76 -13.31 0.88
C TRP A 86 -9.34 -11.99 0.26
N TRP A 87 -9.76 -10.91 0.89
CA TRP A 87 -9.19 -9.60 0.63
C TRP A 87 -9.05 -8.84 1.95
N ALA A 88 -8.10 -7.92 1.98
CA ALA A 88 -7.81 -7.08 3.14
C ALA A 88 -7.50 -5.67 2.64
N ARG A 89 -8.04 -4.66 3.33
CA ARG A 89 -7.93 -3.26 2.90
C ARG A 89 -7.62 -2.36 4.07
N ALA A 90 -6.72 -1.41 3.82
CA ALA A 90 -6.42 -0.32 4.74
C ALA A 90 -6.91 0.98 4.09
N ASP A 91 -7.75 1.72 4.80
CA ASP A 91 -8.22 3.02 4.37
C ASP A 91 -7.62 4.08 5.29
N GLY A 92 -7.14 5.16 4.71
CA GLY A 92 -6.50 6.18 5.53
C GLY A 92 -6.16 7.44 4.76
N ARG A 93 -5.22 8.20 5.33
CA ARG A 93 -4.76 9.45 4.74
C ARG A 93 -3.27 9.37 4.49
N ALA A 94 -2.86 9.85 3.34
CA ALA A 94 -1.50 9.73 2.87
C ALA A 94 -0.78 11.06 2.83
N ARG A 95 0.53 11.01 3.01
CA ARG A 95 1.40 12.14 2.71
C ARG A 95 2.67 11.63 2.06
N VAL A 96 3.35 12.52 1.35
CA VAL A 96 4.55 12.17 0.60
C VAL A 96 5.77 12.63 1.38
N LEU A 97 6.68 11.70 1.62
CA LEU A 97 7.94 11.99 2.33
C LEU A 97 9.05 12.14 1.29
N THR A 98 9.70 13.28 1.31
CA THR A 98 10.73 13.60 0.30
C THR A 98 12.12 13.83 0.88
N ASN A 99 12.22 14.28 2.14
CA ASN A 99 13.54 14.53 2.72
C ASN A 99 14.14 13.26 3.33
N GLU A 100 15.45 13.23 3.41
CA GLU A 100 16.20 12.06 3.86
C GLU A 100 15.84 11.62 5.28
N ALA A 101 15.67 12.56 6.18
CA ALA A 101 15.38 12.26 7.58
C ALA A 101 14.05 11.53 7.72
N GLU A 102 13.02 11.99 7.01
CA GLU A 102 11.69 11.37 7.06
C GLU A 102 11.64 10.03 6.33
N ARG A 103 12.45 9.88 5.28
CA ARG A 103 12.46 8.66 4.45
C ARG A 103 13.23 7.51 5.07
N ALA A 104 14.16 7.80 5.97
CA ALA A 104 15.12 6.80 6.43
C ALA A 104 14.46 5.55 7.02
N GLU A 105 13.53 5.72 7.94
CA GLU A 105 12.87 4.61 8.61
C GLU A 105 11.92 3.85 7.67
N PRO A 106 11.04 4.52 6.89
CA PRO A 106 10.22 3.83 5.90
C PRO A 106 11.02 3.04 4.86
N VAL A 107 12.11 3.61 4.35
CA VAL A 107 12.97 2.90 3.39
C VAL A 107 13.58 1.66 4.04
N GLY A 108 14.00 1.77 5.29
CA GLY A 108 14.53 0.62 6.03
C GLY A 108 13.53 -0.52 6.12
N ARG A 109 12.25 -0.22 6.34
CA ARG A 109 11.19 -1.24 6.38
C ARG A 109 11.01 -1.91 5.03
N LEU A 110 11.00 -1.14 3.96
CA LEU A 110 10.85 -1.67 2.61
C LEU A 110 12.03 -2.57 2.24
N CYS A 111 13.23 -2.16 2.60
CA CYS A 111 14.43 -2.98 2.39
C CYS A 111 14.38 -4.28 3.18
N ALA A 112 13.87 -4.24 4.40
CA ALA A 112 13.74 -5.45 5.22
C ALA A 112 12.78 -6.45 4.58
N LYS A 113 11.73 -5.98 3.93
CA LYS A 113 10.72 -6.84 3.31
C LYS A 113 11.13 -7.35 1.93
N TYR A 114 11.73 -6.49 1.10
CA TYR A 114 12.00 -6.80 -0.31
C TYR A 114 13.50 -6.92 -0.57
N ALA A 115 13.93 -8.09 -1.03
CA ALA A 115 15.34 -8.32 -1.34
C ALA A 115 15.86 -7.36 -2.41
N GLN A 116 15.03 -7.03 -3.41
CA GLN A 116 15.45 -6.10 -4.46
C GLN A 116 15.76 -4.71 -3.92
N TYR A 117 15.03 -4.27 -2.88
CA TYR A 117 15.31 -2.97 -2.26
C TYR A 117 16.56 -3.01 -1.40
N ARG A 118 16.96 -4.17 -0.90
CA ARG A 118 18.25 -4.28 -0.20
C ARG A 118 19.41 -4.07 -1.16
N ALA A 119 19.29 -4.57 -2.40
CA ALA A 119 20.32 -4.38 -3.42
C ALA A 119 20.32 -2.96 -3.97
N GLU A 120 19.13 -2.38 -4.14
CA GLU A 120 18.96 -1.04 -4.69
C GLU A 120 17.81 -0.34 -3.97
N PRO A 121 18.10 0.35 -2.85
CA PRO A 121 17.06 0.99 -2.05
C PRO A 121 16.27 2.02 -2.85
N PRO A 122 14.98 2.21 -2.53
CA PRO A 122 14.18 3.24 -3.20
C PRO A 122 14.82 4.62 -3.02
N ALA A 123 15.03 5.32 -4.11
CA ALA A 123 15.68 6.64 -4.09
C ALA A 123 14.68 7.78 -4.17
N GLY A 124 13.45 7.51 -4.61
CA GLY A 124 12.42 8.52 -4.78
C GLY A 124 11.60 8.79 -3.52
N PRO A 125 10.51 9.54 -3.67
CA PRO A 125 9.60 9.79 -2.55
C PRO A 125 9.00 8.51 -2.00
N VAL A 126 8.58 8.56 -0.75
CA VAL A 126 7.87 7.47 -0.08
C VAL A 126 6.49 8.00 0.31
N ILE A 127 5.44 7.22 0.03
CA ILE A 127 4.11 7.55 0.47
C ILE A 127 3.90 6.92 1.85
N TRP A 128 3.51 7.74 2.82
CA TRP A 128 3.23 7.31 4.17
C TRP A 128 1.74 7.42 4.43
N VAL A 129 1.10 6.31 4.82
CA VAL A 129 -0.34 6.26 5.05
C VAL A 129 -0.61 6.07 6.54
N ALA A 130 -1.33 7.02 7.13
CA ALA A 130 -1.90 6.85 8.45
C ALA A 130 -3.21 6.08 8.29
N VAL A 131 -3.23 4.82 8.70
CA VAL A 131 -4.40 3.96 8.51
C VAL A 131 -5.44 4.28 9.56
N GLN A 132 -6.66 4.52 9.11
CA GLN A 132 -7.80 4.85 9.96
C GLN A 132 -8.76 3.67 10.12
N ARG A 133 -8.77 2.76 9.13
CA ARG A 133 -9.71 1.65 9.13
C ARG A 133 -9.09 0.44 8.44
N TRP A 134 -9.22 -0.71 9.09
CA TRP A 134 -8.79 -2.00 8.56
C TRP A 134 -10.02 -2.86 8.32
N THR A 135 -10.21 -3.36 7.11
CA THR A 135 -11.38 -4.15 6.73
C THR A 135 -10.94 -5.35 5.90
N GLY A 136 -11.60 -6.47 6.08
CA GLY A 136 -11.29 -7.62 5.25
C GLY A 136 -12.36 -8.71 5.35
N TRP A 137 -12.33 -9.60 4.37
CA TRP A 137 -13.26 -10.72 4.26
C TRP A 137 -12.50 -11.94 3.79
N ALA A 138 -12.93 -13.11 4.28
CA ALA A 138 -12.45 -14.38 3.80
C ALA A 138 -13.64 -15.26 3.47
N TYR A 139 -13.47 -16.14 2.48
CA TYR A 139 -14.51 -17.10 2.11
C TYR A 139 -14.80 -18.04 3.29
N THR A 140 -13.73 -18.53 3.91
CA THR A 140 -13.83 -19.31 5.14
C THR A 140 -13.18 -18.50 6.27
N GLY A 141 -13.89 -18.43 7.36
CA GLY A 141 -13.42 -17.66 8.51
C GLY A 141 -12.46 -18.40 9.39
#